data_080b01abcc761a5a0af68a0890a168ed
#
_entry.id   080b01abcc761a5a0af68a0890a168ed
#
_cell.length_a   1.000
_cell.length_b   1.000
_cell.length_c   1.000
_cell.angle_alpha   90.00
_cell.angle_beta   90.00
_cell.angle_gamma   90.00
#
_symmetry.space_group_name_H-M   'P 1'
#
loop_
_entity.id
_entity.type
_entity.pdbx_description
1 polymer ?
#
loop_
_entity_poly.entity_id
_entity_poly.type
_entity_poly.pdbx_seq_one_letter_code
_entity_poly.pdbx_strand_id
1 'polypeptide(L)'
;MLDKYFSKEEMDEIKSLGGFDELMKTLEQRLKEQEKRHQGGNKWIGTAGKSPFGAYGYNPEGIRIGQHARGQGKAVKVWDKRTFRDFDDTRELDTRGLQVALKRLRQWARTGAEEELDIDETISHSAKNGYLDVKTRQERENSIKIILFLDVGGSMDDYIKQVENLFSAARNVFKNLNFFYFHNCLYEGVWKNNARRWKEQFSTTEIFRTYGKEYKCIFVGDASMSPYEILIEGGANEHFNQEPGQVWLERAITQWPSNVWINPTKEQHWNYSQSTHMIKEIFSDRMVPLTLKGIEEATKILSKK
;
A
#
# COMPACT_ATOMS: atom_id res chain seq x y z
N MET A 1 -10.74 23.87 -45.63
CA MET A 1 -11.97 24.17 -44.87
C MET A 1 -11.79 23.94 -43.35
N LEU A 2 -11.06 22.91 -42.96
CA LEU A 2 -10.78 22.61 -41.54
C LEU A 2 -9.88 23.66 -40.86
N ASP A 3 -8.92 24.27 -41.59
CA ASP A 3 -8.00 25.30 -41.08
C ASP A 3 -8.68 26.54 -40.50
N LYS A 4 -9.99 26.71 -40.77
CA LYS A 4 -10.79 27.82 -40.23
C LYS A 4 -11.26 27.58 -38.80
N TYR A 5 -11.31 26.31 -38.38
CA TYR A 5 -11.89 25.89 -37.11
C TYR A 5 -10.88 25.33 -36.11
N PHE A 6 -9.67 24.97 -36.58
CA PHE A 6 -8.65 24.33 -35.78
C PHE A 6 -7.34 25.12 -35.79
N SER A 7 -6.65 25.16 -34.65
CA SER A 7 -5.25 25.66 -34.58
C SER A 7 -4.30 24.67 -35.26
N LYS A 8 -3.08 25.15 -35.59
CA LYS A 8 -2.05 24.26 -36.16
C LYS A 8 -1.72 23.07 -35.25
N GLU A 9 -1.66 23.30 -33.94
CA GLU A 9 -1.39 22.27 -32.94
C GLU A 9 -2.51 21.24 -32.90
N GLU A 10 -3.78 21.67 -32.93
CA GLU A 10 -4.93 20.77 -33.00
C GLU A 10 -4.99 19.97 -34.31
N MET A 11 -4.59 20.58 -35.42
CA MET A 11 -4.51 19.90 -36.73
C MET A 11 -3.40 18.85 -36.77
N ASP A 12 -2.26 19.12 -36.17
CA ASP A 12 -1.14 18.17 -36.11
C ASP A 12 -1.48 17.02 -35.15
N GLU A 13 -2.19 17.28 -34.07
CA GLU A 13 -2.72 16.27 -33.17
C GLU A 13 -3.75 15.36 -33.87
N ILE A 14 -4.70 15.93 -34.64
CA ILE A 14 -5.68 15.19 -35.43
C ILE A 14 -4.99 14.31 -36.49
N LYS A 15 -3.97 14.83 -37.17
CA LYS A 15 -3.21 14.06 -38.17
C LYS A 15 -2.44 12.90 -37.55
N SER A 16 -1.82 13.12 -36.39
CA SER A 16 -1.08 12.07 -35.64
C SER A 16 -1.97 10.92 -35.20
N LEU A 17 -3.27 11.18 -35.13
CA LEU A 17 -4.31 10.29 -34.64
C LEU A 17 -5.11 9.58 -35.75
N GLY A 18 -4.65 9.65 -36.99
CA GLY A 18 -5.31 8.98 -38.13
C GLY A 18 -6.19 9.88 -39.00
N GLY A 19 -6.23 11.19 -38.68
CA GLY A 19 -6.97 12.17 -39.43
C GLY A 19 -8.41 12.40 -38.94
N PHE A 20 -9.06 13.38 -39.57
CA PHE A 20 -10.40 13.82 -39.17
C PHE A 20 -11.48 12.73 -39.36
N ASP A 21 -11.36 11.92 -40.40
CA ASP A 21 -12.36 10.87 -40.70
C ASP A 21 -12.32 9.75 -39.63
N GLU A 22 -11.14 9.41 -39.12
CA GLU A 22 -11.00 8.45 -38.03
C GLU A 22 -11.54 9.00 -36.71
N LEU A 23 -11.31 10.28 -36.46
CA LEU A 23 -11.87 10.99 -35.31
C LEU A 23 -13.42 10.97 -35.35
N MET A 24 -14.03 11.21 -36.52
CA MET A 24 -15.48 11.20 -36.67
C MET A 24 -16.08 9.80 -36.52
N LYS A 25 -15.43 8.76 -37.04
CA LYS A 25 -15.86 7.36 -36.81
C LYS A 25 -15.82 6.99 -35.33
N THR A 26 -14.76 7.39 -34.64
CA THR A 26 -14.61 7.15 -33.20
C THR A 26 -15.67 7.91 -32.42
N LEU A 27 -16.01 9.15 -32.81
CA LEU A 27 -17.11 9.91 -32.24
C LEU A 27 -18.45 9.20 -32.37
N GLU A 28 -18.79 8.73 -33.58
CA GLU A 28 -20.04 8.01 -33.82
C GLU A 28 -20.13 6.74 -32.98
N GLN A 29 -19.04 5.99 -32.87
CA GLN A 29 -18.99 4.79 -32.04
C GLN A 29 -19.21 5.12 -30.56
N ARG A 30 -18.52 6.14 -30.03
CA ARG A 30 -18.64 6.57 -28.63
C ARG A 30 -20.02 7.15 -28.32
N LEU A 31 -20.65 7.86 -29.25
CA LEU A 31 -22.01 8.35 -29.08
C LEU A 31 -23.05 7.22 -29.03
N LYS A 32 -22.81 6.09 -29.75
CA LYS A 32 -23.66 4.91 -29.66
C LYS A 32 -23.51 4.16 -28.34
N GLU A 33 -22.29 4.14 -27.77
CA GLU A 33 -21.98 3.47 -26.50
C GLU A 33 -22.39 4.27 -25.27
N GLN A 34 -22.73 5.56 -25.43
CA GLN A 34 -22.95 6.46 -24.32
C GLN A 34 -24.43 6.57 -23.94
N GLU A 35 -24.74 6.25 -22.66
CA GLU A 35 -26.12 6.39 -22.13
C GLU A 35 -26.54 7.83 -21.88
N LYS A 36 -25.61 8.72 -21.53
CA LYS A 36 -25.87 10.15 -21.25
C LYS A 36 -24.86 11.03 -21.99
N ARG A 37 -25.39 12.10 -22.60
CA ARG A 37 -24.58 13.08 -23.33
C ARG A 37 -23.88 14.04 -22.37
N HIS A 38 -22.60 14.30 -22.59
CA HIS A 38 -21.82 15.30 -21.84
C HIS A 38 -21.87 16.66 -22.53
N GLN A 39 -21.89 17.74 -21.74
CA GLN A 39 -21.86 19.12 -22.27
C GLN A 39 -20.44 19.50 -22.72
N GLY A 40 -20.31 19.99 -23.93
CA GLY A 40 -19.06 20.54 -24.48
C GLY A 40 -18.91 22.06 -24.36
N GLY A 41 -17.88 22.62 -24.94
CA GLY A 41 -17.65 24.04 -25.07
C GLY A 41 -18.27 24.62 -26.35
N ASN A 42 -17.93 25.89 -26.68
CA ASN A 42 -18.42 26.60 -27.86
C ASN A 42 -17.47 26.52 -29.07
N LYS A 43 -16.32 25.92 -28.97
CA LYS A 43 -15.38 25.63 -30.07
C LYS A 43 -15.46 24.17 -30.48
N TRP A 44 -15.04 23.86 -31.71
CA TRP A 44 -15.10 22.53 -32.26
C TRP A 44 -14.15 21.56 -31.60
N ILE A 45 -12.90 21.93 -31.38
CA ILE A 45 -11.88 21.16 -30.68
C ILE A 45 -11.13 22.07 -29.74
N GLY A 46 -10.75 21.57 -28.57
CA GLY A 46 -9.88 22.26 -27.64
C GLY A 46 -9.69 21.54 -26.34
N THR A 47 -8.55 21.79 -25.73
CA THR A 47 -8.17 21.22 -24.44
C THR A 47 -8.49 22.11 -23.25
N ALA A 48 -8.82 23.39 -23.47
CA ALA A 48 -8.90 24.43 -22.46
C ALA A 48 -10.27 25.19 -22.35
N GLY A 49 -11.36 24.49 -22.54
CA GLY A 49 -12.61 25.00 -21.97
C GLY A 49 -13.56 25.82 -22.82
N LYS A 50 -13.17 26.38 -23.97
CA LYS A 50 -14.10 27.13 -24.89
C LYS A 50 -14.42 26.38 -26.16
N SER A 51 -13.98 25.13 -26.28
CA SER A 51 -14.21 24.28 -27.44
C SER A 51 -15.34 23.28 -27.20
N PRO A 52 -16.17 22.94 -28.19
CA PRO A 52 -17.14 21.85 -28.11
C PRO A 52 -16.49 20.51 -27.89
N PHE A 53 -15.18 20.37 -28.19
CA PHE A 53 -14.39 19.15 -28.07
C PHE A 53 -13.38 19.20 -26.91
N GLY A 54 -13.38 20.28 -26.11
CA GLY A 54 -12.38 20.49 -25.04
C GLY A 54 -12.71 19.80 -23.73
N ALA A 55 -11.67 19.57 -22.91
CA ALA A 55 -11.81 18.98 -21.58
C ALA A 55 -12.65 19.83 -20.60
N TYR A 56 -12.72 21.15 -20.81
CA TYR A 56 -13.49 22.13 -20.01
C TYR A 56 -14.72 22.70 -20.72
N GLY A 57 -15.14 22.07 -21.81
CA GLY A 57 -16.21 22.57 -22.65
C GLY A 57 -17.58 22.52 -21.99
N TYR A 58 -18.46 23.48 -22.43
CA TYR A 58 -19.86 23.59 -22.00
C TYR A 58 -20.88 23.17 -23.08
N ASN A 59 -20.40 22.90 -24.30
CA ASN A 59 -21.30 22.54 -25.39
C ASN A 59 -21.77 21.07 -25.22
N PRO A 60 -23.07 20.80 -25.12
CA PRO A 60 -23.61 19.44 -24.96
C PRO A 60 -23.38 18.57 -26.18
N GLU A 61 -23.05 19.12 -27.35
CA GLU A 61 -22.73 18.40 -28.58
C GLU A 61 -21.24 18.21 -28.79
N GLY A 62 -20.41 18.68 -27.85
CA GLY A 62 -18.96 18.63 -27.95
C GLY A 62 -18.38 17.29 -27.65
N ILE A 63 -17.17 17.09 -28.18
CA ILE A 63 -16.28 15.97 -27.83
C ILE A 63 -15.03 16.52 -27.18
N ARG A 64 -14.34 15.69 -26.42
CA ARG A 64 -13.06 16.07 -25.80
C ARG A 64 -11.94 15.15 -26.28
N ILE A 65 -10.77 15.76 -26.46
CA ILE A 65 -9.51 15.07 -26.80
C ILE A 65 -8.54 15.33 -25.64
N GLY A 66 -7.76 14.35 -25.27
CA GLY A 66 -6.66 14.50 -24.32
C GLY A 66 -6.82 13.76 -22.99
N GLN A 67 -5.74 13.79 -22.19
CA GLN A 67 -5.58 12.93 -21.02
C GLN A 67 -5.77 13.63 -19.68
N HIS A 68 -6.04 14.93 -19.65
CA HIS A 68 -6.13 15.67 -18.39
C HIS A 68 -7.27 15.12 -17.52
N ALA A 69 -6.90 14.57 -16.37
CA ALA A 69 -7.84 14.09 -15.36
C ALA A 69 -8.67 15.22 -14.75
N ARG A 70 -8.23 16.49 -14.90
CA ARG A 70 -8.91 17.68 -14.40
C ARG A 70 -9.71 18.33 -15.52
N GLY A 71 -10.99 18.28 -15.40
CA GLY A 71 -11.93 18.93 -16.30
C GLY A 71 -13.33 18.73 -15.79
N GLN A 72 -14.32 19.46 -16.34
CA GLN A 72 -15.72 19.29 -15.92
C GLN A 72 -16.33 17.94 -16.36
N GLY A 73 -15.64 17.18 -17.20
CA GLY A 73 -16.04 15.83 -17.63
C GLY A 73 -17.35 15.75 -18.41
N LYS A 74 -17.86 16.90 -18.92
CA LYS A 74 -19.19 17.03 -19.51
C LYS A 74 -19.22 16.82 -21.03
N ALA A 75 -18.07 16.80 -21.70
CA ALA A 75 -17.97 16.47 -23.13
C ALA A 75 -17.61 15.01 -23.33
N VAL A 76 -18.04 14.42 -24.45
CA VAL A 76 -17.71 13.02 -24.83
C VAL A 76 -16.21 12.89 -25.05
N LYS A 77 -15.58 11.94 -24.36
CA LYS A 77 -14.17 11.67 -24.54
C LYS A 77 -13.98 10.73 -25.74
N VAL A 78 -13.47 11.28 -26.84
CA VAL A 78 -13.27 10.52 -28.09
C VAL A 78 -11.91 9.89 -28.16
N TRP A 79 -10.92 10.47 -27.47
CA TRP A 79 -9.53 10.06 -27.60
C TRP A 79 -8.78 10.08 -26.28
N ASP A 80 -8.06 8.97 -26.01
CA ASP A 80 -7.02 8.90 -25.00
C ASP A 80 -5.68 8.60 -25.67
N LYS A 81 -4.70 9.47 -25.50
CA LYS A 81 -3.34 9.19 -25.93
C LYS A 81 -2.82 7.98 -25.15
N ARG A 82 -2.56 6.86 -25.82
CA ARG A 82 -1.90 5.72 -25.19
C ARG A 82 -0.50 6.13 -24.79
N THR A 83 -0.27 6.29 -23.50
CA THR A 83 1.08 6.33 -22.95
C THR A 83 1.52 4.89 -22.76
N PHE A 84 2.45 4.44 -23.58
CA PHE A 84 3.20 3.23 -23.30
C PHE A 84 4.08 3.55 -22.08
N ARG A 85 3.75 2.94 -20.95
CA ARG A 85 4.60 2.95 -19.76
C ARG A 85 5.19 1.56 -19.62
N ASP A 86 6.45 1.50 -19.26
CA ASP A 86 7.01 0.30 -18.69
C ASP A 86 6.20 -0.09 -17.45
N PHE A 87 6.08 -1.36 -17.16
CA PHE A 87 5.42 -1.83 -15.95
C PHE A 87 6.14 -1.25 -14.75
N ASP A 88 5.43 -0.42 -13.99
CA ASP A 88 5.95 0.27 -12.82
C ASP A 88 5.86 -0.64 -11.61
N ASP A 89 7.01 -1.16 -11.17
CA ASP A 89 7.15 -2.01 -9.99
C ASP A 89 7.02 -1.22 -8.66
N THR A 90 6.95 0.11 -8.74
CA THR A 90 6.72 1.01 -7.59
C THR A 90 5.24 1.34 -7.37
N ARG A 91 4.34 0.82 -8.22
CA ARG A 91 2.91 1.11 -8.15
C ARG A 91 2.29 0.55 -6.87
N GLU A 92 1.34 1.30 -6.31
CA GLU A 92 0.52 0.85 -5.18
C GLU A 92 -0.19 -0.47 -5.49
N LEU A 93 -0.11 -1.39 -4.54
CA LEU A 93 -0.62 -2.74 -4.69
C LEU A 93 -2.07 -2.87 -4.25
N ASP A 94 -2.78 -3.70 -4.97
CA ASP A 94 -4.01 -4.30 -4.47
C ASP A 94 -3.73 -5.33 -3.36
N THR A 95 -4.75 -5.65 -2.59
CA THR A 95 -4.66 -6.60 -1.46
C THR A 95 -4.09 -7.96 -1.87
N ARG A 96 -4.36 -8.42 -3.11
CA ARG A 96 -3.88 -9.71 -3.62
C ARG A 96 -2.38 -9.73 -3.85
N GLY A 97 -1.83 -8.67 -4.46
CA GLY A 97 -0.39 -8.54 -4.66
C GLY A 97 0.36 -8.52 -3.35
N LEU A 98 -0.14 -7.76 -2.36
CA LEU A 98 0.38 -7.73 -0.99
C LEU A 98 0.38 -9.12 -0.34
N GLN A 99 -0.72 -9.88 -0.46
CA GLN A 99 -0.80 -11.24 0.07
C GLN A 99 0.25 -12.17 -0.55
N VAL A 100 0.46 -12.09 -1.87
CA VAL A 100 1.46 -12.93 -2.57
C VAL A 100 2.86 -12.60 -2.07
N ALA A 101 3.21 -11.32 -1.93
CA ALA A 101 4.51 -10.90 -1.42
C ALA A 101 4.72 -11.34 0.04
N LEU A 102 3.75 -11.13 0.92
CA LEU A 102 3.81 -11.51 2.33
C LEU A 102 3.85 -13.03 2.54
N LYS A 103 3.26 -13.83 1.63
CA LYS A 103 3.35 -15.30 1.71
C LYS A 103 4.78 -15.83 1.69
N ARG A 104 5.73 -15.07 1.14
CA ARG A 104 7.16 -15.45 1.14
C ARG A 104 7.77 -15.49 2.54
N LEU A 105 7.19 -14.79 3.52
CA LEU A 105 7.61 -14.85 4.92
C LEU A 105 7.16 -16.11 5.64
N ARG A 106 6.25 -16.90 5.10
CA ARG A 106 5.69 -18.07 5.79
C ARG A 106 6.79 -19.06 6.14
N GLN A 107 6.82 -19.41 7.39
CA GLN A 107 7.65 -20.51 7.91
C GLN A 107 6.72 -21.64 8.34
N TRP A 108 6.85 -22.77 7.68
CA TRP A 108 6.04 -23.95 7.97
C TRP A 108 6.72 -24.83 9.01
N ALA A 109 6.04 -25.07 10.10
CA ALA A 109 6.43 -26.03 11.12
C ALA A 109 5.33 -27.08 11.29
N ARG A 110 5.69 -28.29 11.68
CA ARG A 110 4.74 -29.35 12.06
C ARG A 110 4.41 -29.20 13.53
N THR A 111 3.42 -28.34 13.82
CA THR A 111 2.97 -28.01 15.19
C THR A 111 1.46 -28.13 15.36
N GLY A 112 0.75 -28.47 14.27
CA GLY A 112 -0.70 -28.69 14.29
C GLY A 112 -1.11 -30.00 14.97
N ALA A 113 -2.41 -30.28 14.97
CA ALA A 113 -2.95 -31.57 15.42
C ALA A 113 -2.39 -32.72 14.57
N GLU A 114 -2.35 -33.94 15.14
CA GLU A 114 -1.95 -35.15 14.42
C GLU A 114 -3.09 -35.67 13.52
N GLU A 115 -3.48 -34.86 12.52
CA GLU A 115 -4.61 -35.15 11.64
C GLU A 115 -4.19 -35.43 10.18
N GLU A 116 -2.98 -35.05 9.80
CA GLU A 116 -2.47 -35.31 8.45
C GLU A 116 -2.02 -36.77 8.32
N LEU A 117 -2.57 -37.50 7.34
CA LEU A 117 -2.16 -38.88 7.06
C LEU A 117 -0.68 -38.91 6.62
N ASP A 118 0.14 -39.68 7.33
CA ASP A 118 1.49 -39.98 6.89
C ASP A 118 1.51 -41.23 5.99
N ILE A 119 1.48 -40.97 4.68
CA ILE A 119 1.39 -42.03 3.67
C ILE A 119 2.61 -42.94 3.71
N ASP A 120 3.82 -42.38 3.84
CA ASP A 120 5.07 -43.14 3.80
C ASP A 120 5.20 -44.06 5.03
N GLU A 121 4.91 -43.53 6.22
CA GLU A 121 4.88 -44.33 7.44
C GLU A 121 3.74 -45.35 7.44
N THR A 122 2.56 -45.00 6.97
CA THR A 122 1.40 -45.87 6.84
C THR A 122 1.75 -47.10 5.95
N ILE A 123 2.33 -46.84 4.77
CA ILE A 123 2.74 -47.91 3.85
C ILE A 123 3.82 -48.78 4.49
N SER A 124 4.85 -48.19 5.06
CA SER A 124 5.96 -48.92 5.69
C SER A 124 5.51 -49.82 6.84
N HIS A 125 4.64 -49.27 7.72
CA HIS A 125 4.11 -50.03 8.86
C HIS A 125 3.12 -51.10 8.42
N SER A 126 2.23 -50.78 7.47
CA SER A 126 1.27 -51.77 6.95
C SER A 126 1.97 -52.95 6.25
N ALA A 127 3.03 -52.66 5.50
CA ALA A 127 3.83 -53.70 4.84
C ALA A 127 4.55 -54.60 5.83
N LYS A 128 5.04 -54.08 6.95
CA LYS A 128 5.70 -54.86 8.00
C LYS A 128 4.72 -55.71 8.82
N ASN A 129 3.54 -55.15 9.10
CA ASN A 129 2.57 -55.72 10.03
C ASN A 129 1.57 -56.70 9.32
N GLY A 130 1.46 -56.58 7.97
CA GLY A 130 0.52 -57.41 7.19
C GLY A 130 -0.94 -56.96 7.33
N TYR A 131 -1.23 -55.84 7.95
CA TYR A 131 -2.54 -55.18 8.03
C TYR A 131 -2.40 -53.66 7.88
N LEU A 132 -3.50 -52.99 7.56
CA LEU A 132 -3.51 -51.52 7.41
C LEU A 132 -3.25 -50.84 8.77
N ASP A 133 -2.06 -50.27 8.95
CA ASP A 133 -1.64 -49.52 10.14
C ASP A 133 -1.51 -48.05 9.80
N VAL A 134 -2.62 -47.32 9.96
CA VAL A 134 -2.72 -45.88 9.62
C VAL A 134 -1.88 -45.05 10.58
N LYS A 135 -0.92 -44.30 10.06
CA LYS A 135 -0.09 -43.35 10.81
C LYS A 135 -0.49 -41.91 10.43
N THR A 136 -0.58 -41.11 11.45
CA THR A 136 -0.87 -39.66 11.30
C THR A 136 0.36 -38.87 11.76
N ARG A 137 0.48 -37.68 11.25
CA ARG A 137 1.51 -36.72 11.61
C ARG A 137 0.91 -35.34 11.83
N GLN A 138 1.62 -34.50 12.56
CA GLN A 138 1.19 -33.14 12.81
C GLN A 138 1.07 -32.36 11.49
N GLU A 139 -0.04 -31.63 11.35
CA GLU A 139 -0.24 -30.70 10.23
C GLU A 139 0.84 -29.63 10.17
N ARG A 140 1.14 -29.19 8.96
CA ARG A 140 2.01 -28.04 8.74
C ARG A 140 1.29 -26.76 9.01
N GLU A 141 1.70 -26.02 10.02
CA GLU A 141 1.20 -24.69 10.32
C GLU A 141 2.24 -23.60 10.02
N ASN A 142 1.74 -22.41 9.69
CA ASN A 142 2.61 -21.25 9.55
C ASN A 142 3.02 -20.76 10.95
N SER A 143 4.25 -21.03 11.35
CA SER A 143 4.78 -20.74 12.68
C SER A 143 5.30 -19.30 12.84
N ILE A 144 5.29 -18.50 11.79
CA ILE A 144 5.80 -17.12 11.89
C ILE A 144 4.93 -16.26 12.81
N LYS A 145 5.56 -15.56 13.72
CA LYS A 145 4.93 -14.62 14.66
C LYS A 145 5.23 -13.19 14.19
N ILE A 146 4.18 -12.40 13.98
CA ILE A 146 4.27 -11.01 13.51
C ILE A 146 3.70 -10.07 14.58
N ILE A 147 4.41 -9.00 14.84
CA ILE A 147 3.88 -7.84 15.56
C ILE A 147 3.90 -6.63 14.62
N LEU A 148 2.78 -5.95 14.51
CA LEU A 148 2.55 -4.86 13.57
C LEU A 148 2.20 -3.60 14.36
N PHE A 149 2.98 -2.55 14.19
CA PHE A 149 2.70 -1.22 14.72
C PHE A 149 2.24 -0.31 13.57
N LEU A 150 1.06 0.30 13.74
CA LEU A 150 0.38 1.11 12.73
C LEU A 150 0.27 2.54 13.22
N ASP A 151 0.90 3.46 12.52
CA ASP A 151 0.77 4.89 12.78
C ASP A 151 -0.62 5.39 12.39
N VAL A 152 -1.21 6.20 13.27
CA VAL A 152 -2.50 6.87 13.07
C VAL A 152 -2.40 8.39 13.25
N GLY A 153 -1.22 8.97 13.06
CA GLY A 153 -1.02 10.41 13.02
C GLY A 153 -1.84 11.06 11.89
N GLY A 154 -2.18 12.34 12.02
CA GLY A 154 -3.03 13.03 11.04
C GLY A 154 -2.45 13.06 9.63
N SER A 155 -1.13 13.02 9.47
CA SER A 155 -0.45 12.92 8.17
C SER A 155 -0.70 11.58 7.45
N MET A 156 -1.11 10.54 8.20
CA MET A 156 -1.47 9.24 7.66
C MET A 156 -2.85 9.18 6.98
N ASP A 157 -3.68 10.22 7.10
CA ASP A 157 -5.04 10.23 6.54
C ASP A 157 -5.08 9.96 5.04
N ASP A 158 -4.12 10.46 4.28
CA ASP A 158 -4.01 10.23 2.84
C ASP A 158 -3.66 8.76 2.48
N TYR A 159 -3.17 7.99 3.44
CA TYR A 159 -2.66 6.62 3.25
C TYR A 159 -3.52 5.54 3.89
N ILE A 160 -4.62 5.90 4.58
CA ILE A 160 -5.49 4.97 5.32
C ILE A 160 -5.84 3.75 4.47
N LYS A 161 -6.35 3.96 3.24
CA LYS A 161 -6.76 2.87 2.35
C LYS A 161 -5.63 1.90 2.01
N GLN A 162 -4.42 2.40 1.81
CA GLN A 162 -3.25 1.59 1.47
C GLN A 162 -2.83 0.75 2.67
N VAL A 163 -2.81 1.36 3.85
CA VAL A 163 -2.46 0.69 5.11
C VAL A 163 -3.52 -0.35 5.49
N GLU A 164 -4.80 -0.07 5.28
CA GLU A 164 -5.90 -1.03 5.46
C GLU A 164 -5.74 -2.25 4.54
N ASN A 165 -5.35 -2.04 3.28
CA ASN A 165 -5.07 -3.12 2.33
C ASN A 165 -3.90 -3.99 2.82
N LEU A 166 -2.81 -3.37 3.29
CA LEU A 166 -1.67 -4.09 3.87
C LEU A 166 -2.08 -4.88 5.11
N PHE A 167 -2.82 -4.26 6.02
CA PHE A 167 -3.30 -4.89 7.25
C PHE A 167 -4.22 -6.09 6.95
N SER A 168 -5.19 -5.92 6.04
CA SER A 168 -6.07 -6.98 5.59
C SER A 168 -5.29 -8.14 4.95
N ALA A 169 -4.31 -7.83 4.10
CA ALA A 169 -3.44 -8.82 3.49
C ALA A 169 -2.64 -9.59 4.54
N ALA A 170 -2.06 -8.89 5.52
CA ALA A 170 -1.27 -9.50 6.59
C ALA A 170 -2.14 -10.43 7.48
N ARG A 171 -3.34 -9.99 7.86
CA ARG A 171 -4.28 -10.82 8.64
C ARG A 171 -4.67 -12.12 7.93
N ASN A 172 -4.84 -12.07 6.61
CA ASN A 172 -5.18 -13.26 5.81
C ASN A 172 -3.97 -14.20 5.61
N VAL A 173 -2.75 -13.70 5.73
CA VAL A 173 -1.54 -14.49 5.51
C VAL A 173 -1.00 -15.12 6.80
N PHE A 174 -1.10 -14.41 7.94
CA PHE A 174 -0.47 -14.80 9.20
C PHE A 174 -1.51 -15.12 10.27
N LYS A 175 -1.49 -16.35 10.80
CA LYS A 175 -2.36 -16.74 11.93
C LYS A 175 -1.93 -16.03 13.23
N ASN A 176 -0.62 -15.91 13.46
CA ASN A 176 -0.03 -15.33 14.67
C ASN A 176 0.35 -13.86 14.41
N LEU A 177 -0.63 -13.01 14.10
CA LEU A 177 -0.47 -11.58 13.92
C LEU A 177 -1.05 -10.84 15.12
N ASN A 178 -0.21 -10.07 15.79
CA ASN A 178 -0.61 -9.06 16.78
C ASN A 178 -0.40 -7.68 16.19
N PHE A 179 -1.27 -6.73 16.53
CA PHE A 179 -1.14 -5.36 16.04
C PHE A 179 -1.45 -4.36 17.13
N PHE A 180 -0.86 -3.18 17.01
CA PHE A 180 -1.07 -2.03 17.87
C PHE A 180 -1.04 -0.76 17.04
N TYR A 181 -1.82 0.22 17.44
CA TYR A 181 -1.77 1.58 16.93
C TYR A 181 -0.87 2.45 17.79
N PHE A 182 -0.17 3.38 17.18
CA PHE A 182 0.58 4.43 17.84
C PHE A 182 0.38 5.75 17.07
N HIS A 183 0.82 6.86 17.62
CA HIS A 183 0.70 8.17 16.99
C HIS A 183 2.09 8.75 16.73
N ASN A 184 2.40 8.99 15.46
CA ASN A 184 3.65 9.56 14.94
C ASN A 184 4.90 8.77 15.37
N CYS A 185 5.18 8.67 16.65
CA CYS A 185 6.31 7.93 17.19
C CYS A 185 5.86 6.94 18.27
N LEU A 186 6.66 5.89 18.49
CA LEU A 186 6.40 4.95 19.57
C LEU A 186 6.77 5.59 20.91
N TYR A 187 5.88 5.44 21.90
CA TYR A 187 6.05 5.91 23.26
C TYR A 187 5.64 4.86 24.28
N GLU A 188 5.44 5.27 25.54
CA GLU A 188 5.07 4.39 26.65
C GLU A 188 3.74 3.65 26.51
N GLY A 189 2.84 4.15 25.65
CA GLY A 189 1.50 3.58 25.46
C GLY A 189 1.15 3.38 24.00
N VAL A 190 0.50 2.26 23.71
CA VAL A 190 -0.09 1.92 22.39
C VAL A 190 -1.49 1.35 22.60
N TRP A 191 -2.28 1.20 21.54
CA TRP A 191 -3.68 0.76 21.67
C TRP A 191 -4.12 -0.13 20.51
N LYS A 192 -5.29 -0.76 20.65
CA LYS A 192 -5.93 -1.60 19.62
C LYS A 192 -7.23 -1.01 19.08
N ASN A 193 -7.73 0.05 19.70
CA ASN A 193 -8.99 0.68 19.32
C ASN A 193 -8.82 2.21 19.31
N ASN A 194 -8.84 2.82 18.13
CA ASN A 194 -8.66 4.26 17.96
C ASN A 194 -9.75 5.09 18.66
N ALA A 195 -11.00 4.61 18.72
CA ALA A 195 -12.08 5.30 19.41
C ALA A 195 -11.92 5.32 20.94
N ARG A 196 -11.10 4.42 21.49
CA ARG A 196 -10.87 4.25 22.92
C ARG A 196 -9.41 4.45 23.34
N ARG A 197 -8.60 5.03 22.48
CA ARG A 197 -7.15 5.16 22.65
C ARG A 197 -6.70 5.76 24.00
N TRP A 198 -7.51 6.61 24.60
CA TRP A 198 -7.21 7.22 25.90
C TRP A 198 -7.66 6.39 27.11
N LYS A 199 -8.54 5.42 26.91
CA LYS A 199 -9.10 4.59 28.00
C LYS A 199 -8.53 3.18 28.01
N GLU A 200 -8.13 2.66 26.86
CA GLU A 200 -7.67 1.29 26.66
C GLU A 200 -6.27 1.29 26.05
N GLN A 201 -5.29 1.71 26.82
CA GLN A 201 -3.88 1.67 26.41
C GLN A 201 -3.19 0.42 26.96
N PHE A 202 -2.24 -0.08 26.18
CA PHE A 202 -1.30 -1.11 26.57
C PHE A 202 0.05 -0.48 26.83
N SER A 203 0.71 -0.81 27.93
CA SER A 203 2.07 -0.38 28.19
C SER A 203 3.02 -0.98 27.15
N THR A 204 3.78 -0.16 26.46
CA THR A 204 4.80 -0.60 25.50
C THR A 204 5.84 -1.49 26.18
N THR A 205 6.18 -1.23 27.44
CA THR A 205 7.08 -2.08 28.24
C THR A 205 6.50 -3.48 28.46
N GLU A 206 5.19 -3.60 28.72
CA GLU A 206 4.54 -4.90 28.85
C GLU A 206 4.52 -5.67 27.54
N ILE A 207 4.34 -4.95 26.41
CA ILE A 207 4.42 -5.55 25.07
C ILE A 207 5.83 -6.12 24.84
N PHE A 208 6.88 -5.40 25.18
CA PHE A 208 8.26 -5.90 25.08
C PHE A 208 8.48 -7.18 25.91
N ARG A 209 7.85 -7.29 27.08
CA ARG A 209 7.93 -8.49 27.92
C ARG A 209 7.10 -9.65 27.39
N THR A 210 5.94 -9.35 26.76
CA THR A 210 4.98 -10.37 26.30
C THR A 210 5.40 -10.99 24.98
N TYR A 211 5.96 -10.21 24.06
CA TYR A 211 6.32 -10.65 22.73
C TYR A 211 7.85 -10.80 22.64
N GLY A 212 8.31 -12.03 22.57
CA GLY A 212 9.73 -12.37 22.56
C GLY A 212 10.46 -11.98 21.25
N LYS A 213 11.76 -12.23 21.24
CA LYS A 213 12.66 -11.87 20.11
C LYS A 213 12.37 -12.64 18.81
N GLU A 214 11.60 -13.72 18.88
CA GLU A 214 11.18 -14.52 17.75
C GLU A 214 10.11 -13.83 16.87
N TYR A 215 9.49 -12.77 17.38
CA TYR A 215 8.54 -11.98 16.60
C TYR A 215 9.25 -11.17 15.53
N LYS A 216 8.67 -11.13 14.33
CA LYS A 216 9.05 -10.21 13.26
C LYS A 216 8.27 -8.93 13.45
N CYS A 217 8.96 -7.81 13.64
CA CYS A 217 8.33 -6.53 13.94
C CYS A 217 8.23 -5.66 12.68
N ILE A 218 7.04 -5.19 12.38
CA ILE A 218 6.77 -4.32 11.23
C ILE A 218 6.14 -3.03 11.74
N PHE A 219 6.78 -1.91 11.47
CA PHE A 219 6.23 -0.57 11.65
C PHE A 219 5.66 -0.08 10.33
N VAL A 220 4.51 0.57 10.37
CA VAL A 220 3.88 1.20 9.21
C VAL A 220 3.53 2.64 9.56
N GLY A 221 4.15 3.59 8.89
CA GLY A 221 3.95 5.02 9.12
C GLY A 221 4.70 5.85 8.09
N ASP A 222 4.26 7.07 7.87
CA ASP A 222 4.90 7.99 6.93
C ASP A 222 6.18 8.64 7.48
N ALA A 223 6.43 8.48 8.78
CA ALA A 223 7.56 9.08 9.50
C ALA A 223 7.59 10.63 9.39
N SER A 224 6.42 11.24 9.14
CA SER A 224 6.27 12.69 8.98
C SER A 224 5.78 13.31 10.28
N MET A 225 6.72 13.70 11.13
CA MET A 225 6.45 14.27 12.44
C MET A 225 7.45 15.37 12.76
N SER A 226 7.24 16.08 13.85
CA SER A 226 8.23 17.02 14.37
C SER A 226 9.50 16.27 14.82
N PRO A 227 10.71 16.71 14.46
CA PRO A 227 11.94 16.16 15.02
C PRO A 227 11.97 16.15 16.57
N TYR A 228 11.28 17.05 17.20
CA TYR A 228 11.16 17.10 18.66
C TYR A 228 10.44 15.87 19.24
N GLU A 229 9.50 15.28 18.50
CA GLU A 229 8.83 14.03 18.92
C GLU A 229 9.82 12.86 19.03
N ILE A 230 10.86 12.89 18.22
CA ILE A 230 11.90 11.85 18.22
C ILE A 230 12.96 12.12 19.28
N LEU A 231 13.38 13.40 19.43
CA LEU A 231 14.61 13.76 20.13
C LEU A 231 14.44 14.16 21.60
N ILE A 232 13.27 14.67 21.98
CA ILE A 232 13.14 15.28 23.31
C ILE A 232 11.96 14.74 24.12
N GLU A 233 12.10 14.81 25.43
CA GLU A 233 11.03 14.63 26.39
C GLU A 233 9.96 15.72 26.20
N GLY A 234 8.67 15.37 26.32
CA GLY A 234 7.58 16.31 26.11
C GLY A 234 7.40 16.77 24.66
N GLY A 235 8.09 16.15 23.70
CA GLY A 235 7.98 16.50 22.27
C GLY A 235 6.74 15.96 21.56
N ALA A 236 6.04 14.97 22.13
CA ALA A 236 4.85 14.39 21.52
C ALA A 236 3.68 15.39 21.47
N ASN A 237 2.92 15.36 20.36
CA ASN A 237 1.83 16.31 20.13
C ASN A 237 0.59 16.04 20.99
N GLU A 238 0.32 14.79 21.34
CA GLU A 238 -0.94 14.41 21.98
C GLU A 238 -0.84 14.22 23.51
N HIS A 239 0.36 14.03 24.03
CA HIS A 239 0.59 13.80 25.47
C HIS A 239 2.01 14.24 25.85
N PHE A 240 2.29 14.31 27.14
CA PHE A 240 3.65 14.53 27.62
C PHE A 240 4.37 13.18 27.71
N ASN A 241 5.27 12.90 26.76
CA ASN A 241 6.13 11.72 26.78
C ASN A 241 7.27 11.91 27.78
N GLN A 242 7.53 10.91 28.62
CA GLN A 242 8.58 10.97 29.65
C GLN A 242 9.98 10.75 29.06
N GLU A 243 10.08 10.04 27.95
CA GLU A 243 11.32 9.76 27.25
C GLU A 243 11.17 10.07 25.76
N PRO A 244 12.23 10.51 25.07
CA PRO A 244 12.21 10.73 23.62
C PRO A 244 11.72 9.52 22.84
N GLY A 245 11.02 9.74 21.72
CA GLY A 245 10.55 8.65 20.87
C GLY A 245 11.67 7.75 20.34
N GLN A 246 12.86 8.32 20.10
CA GLN A 246 14.05 7.56 19.72
C GLN A 246 14.37 6.43 20.70
N VAL A 247 14.30 6.70 21.99
CA VAL A 247 14.60 5.70 23.05
C VAL A 247 13.64 4.51 22.96
N TRP A 248 12.36 4.77 22.72
CA TRP A 248 11.35 3.71 22.56
C TRP A 248 11.54 2.91 21.28
N LEU A 249 11.89 3.56 20.17
CA LEU A 249 12.20 2.88 18.91
C LEU A 249 13.45 2.02 19.01
N GLU A 250 14.52 2.52 19.65
CA GLU A 250 15.75 1.76 19.87
C GLU A 250 15.52 0.53 20.77
N ARG A 251 14.68 0.66 21.81
CA ARG A 251 14.24 -0.50 22.62
C ARG A 251 13.47 -1.52 21.78
N ALA A 252 12.56 -1.05 20.92
CA ALA A 252 11.81 -1.93 20.04
C ALA A 252 12.70 -2.68 19.04
N ILE A 253 13.67 -2.00 18.44
CA ILE A 253 14.65 -2.58 17.51
C ILE A 253 15.55 -3.61 18.23
N THR A 254 15.92 -3.33 19.46
CA THR A 254 16.71 -4.24 20.31
C THR A 254 15.90 -5.47 20.71
N GLN A 255 14.61 -5.26 21.05
CA GLN A 255 13.70 -6.35 21.42
C GLN A 255 13.42 -7.27 20.24
N TRP A 256 13.19 -6.69 19.06
CA TRP A 256 12.90 -7.42 17.83
C TRP A 256 13.96 -7.16 16.75
N PRO A 257 15.04 -7.93 16.72
CA PRO A 257 16.14 -7.73 15.75
C PRO A 257 15.68 -7.84 14.29
N SER A 258 14.67 -8.70 14.04
CA SER A 258 14.02 -8.79 12.73
C SER A 258 12.91 -7.74 12.64
N ASN A 259 13.27 -6.53 12.23
CA ASN A 259 12.34 -5.40 12.12
C ASN A 259 12.49 -4.66 10.81
N VAL A 260 11.43 -3.95 10.41
CA VAL A 260 11.37 -3.10 9.21
C VAL A 260 10.35 -1.98 9.42
N TRP A 261 10.63 -0.82 8.83
CA TRP A 261 9.67 0.27 8.70
C TRP A 261 9.13 0.33 7.27
N ILE A 262 7.81 0.26 7.10
CA ILE A 262 7.13 0.39 5.81
C ILE A 262 6.54 1.78 5.74
N ASN A 263 7.01 2.58 4.79
CA ASN A 263 6.59 3.96 4.61
C ASN A 263 5.65 4.07 3.39
N PRO A 264 4.41 4.58 3.55
CA PRO A 264 3.47 4.74 2.45
C PRO A 264 3.80 5.91 1.52
N THR A 265 4.67 6.85 1.93
CA THR A 265 5.11 7.94 1.07
C THR A 265 6.10 7.46 0.02
N LYS A 266 6.17 8.16 -1.11
CA LYS A 266 7.13 7.83 -2.17
C LYS A 266 8.56 8.08 -1.69
N GLU A 267 9.45 7.14 -1.96
CA GLU A 267 10.86 7.18 -1.52
C GLU A 267 11.59 8.47 -1.94
N GLN A 268 11.27 9.01 -3.11
CA GLN A 268 11.83 10.29 -3.57
C GLN A 268 11.52 11.48 -2.66
N HIS A 269 10.49 11.38 -1.81
CA HIS A 269 10.09 12.45 -0.88
C HIS A 269 10.75 12.34 0.49
N TRP A 270 11.37 11.20 0.82
CA TRP A 270 11.95 10.98 2.15
C TRP A 270 13.07 11.96 2.52
N ASN A 271 13.81 12.40 1.51
CA ASN A 271 14.91 13.37 1.70
C ASN A 271 14.43 14.80 2.03
N TYR A 272 13.13 15.08 1.86
CA TYR A 272 12.57 16.40 2.19
C TYR A 272 12.11 16.51 3.64
N SER A 273 12.01 15.41 4.38
CA SER A 273 11.58 15.37 5.77
C SER A 273 12.75 14.97 6.67
N GLN A 274 13.10 15.83 7.62
CA GLN A 274 14.13 15.55 8.60
C GLN A 274 13.75 14.34 9.48
N SER A 275 12.50 14.27 9.93
CA SER A 275 12.02 13.14 10.75
C SER A 275 12.08 11.82 10.01
N THR A 276 11.72 11.78 8.74
CA THR A 276 11.83 10.57 7.92
C THR A 276 13.28 10.09 7.81
N HIS A 277 14.22 11.02 7.64
CA HIS A 277 15.66 10.70 7.62
C HIS A 277 16.12 10.11 8.97
N MET A 278 15.74 10.73 10.07
CA MET A 278 16.07 10.24 11.43
C MET A 278 15.50 8.84 11.70
N ILE A 279 14.23 8.57 11.35
CA ILE A 279 13.63 7.24 11.51
C ILE A 279 14.37 6.22 10.65
N LYS A 280 14.73 6.57 9.41
CA LYS A 280 15.51 5.70 8.53
C LYS A 280 16.87 5.35 9.13
N GLU A 281 17.56 6.30 9.72
CA GLU A 281 18.84 6.08 10.43
C GLU A 281 18.65 5.18 11.65
N ILE A 282 17.66 5.45 12.52
CA ILE A 282 17.34 4.61 13.68
C ILE A 282 17.11 3.16 13.25
N PHE A 283 16.41 2.94 12.16
CA PHE A 283 16.16 1.59 11.60
C PHE A 283 17.34 1.05 10.77
N SER A 284 18.49 1.72 10.75
CA SER A 284 19.69 1.28 10.00
C SER A 284 19.36 0.93 8.55
N ASP A 285 18.73 1.87 7.83
CA ASP A 285 18.26 1.75 6.44
C ASP A 285 17.24 0.63 6.18
N ARG A 286 16.62 0.08 7.21
CA ARG A 286 15.53 -0.90 7.08
C ARG A 286 14.17 -0.22 6.91
N MET A 287 14.12 0.90 6.19
CA MET A 287 12.89 1.57 5.77
C MET A 287 12.64 1.25 4.30
N VAL A 288 11.45 0.81 3.96
CA VAL A 288 11.05 0.45 2.59
C VAL A 288 9.73 1.12 2.21
N PRO A 289 9.50 1.45 0.92
CA PRO A 289 8.24 2.02 0.49
C PRO A 289 7.11 0.97 0.50
N LEU A 290 5.86 1.42 0.70
CA LEU A 290 4.67 0.57 0.59
C LEU A 290 4.32 0.31 -0.88
N THR A 291 5.17 -0.46 -1.55
CA THR A 291 5.04 -0.93 -2.94
C THR A 291 5.31 -2.42 -3.00
N LEU A 292 5.04 -3.08 -4.15
CA LEU A 292 5.34 -4.52 -4.30
C LEU A 292 6.82 -4.80 -4.03
N LYS A 293 7.69 -4.04 -4.65
CA LYS A 293 9.14 -4.15 -4.50
C LYS A 293 9.57 -3.91 -3.05
N GLY A 294 9.02 -2.87 -2.41
CA GLY A 294 9.32 -2.58 -1.01
C GLY A 294 8.84 -3.69 -0.06
N ILE A 295 7.67 -4.27 -0.27
CA ILE A 295 7.20 -5.42 0.53
C ILE A 295 8.05 -6.67 0.28
N GLU A 296 8.50 -6.92 -0.95
CA GLU A 296 9.45 -8.01 -1.23
C GLU A 296 10.80 -7.78 -0.53
N GLU A 297 11.28 -6.54 -0.47
CA GLU A 297 12.47 -6.17 0.27
C GLU A 297 12.27 -6.32 1.78
N ALA A 298 11.14 -5.85 2.33
CA ALA A 298 10.76 -6.07 3.72
C ALA A 298 10.80 -7.57 4.09
N THR A 299 10.25 -8.42 3.20
CA THR A 299 10.27 -9.87 3.45
C THR A 299 11.69 -10.45 3.47
N LYS A 300 12.60 -9.94 2.63
CA LYS A 300 14.02 -10.35 2.64
C LYS A 300 14.71 -9.89 3.93
N ILE A 301 14.47 -8.64 4.37
CA ILE A 301 15.01 -8.10 5.62
C ILE A 301 14.56 -8.96 6.81
N LEU A 302 13.25 -9.20 6.92
CA LEU A 302 12.67 -9.99 8.00
C LEU A 302 13.03 -11.48 7.99
N SER A 303 13.47 -12.02 6.84
CA SER A 303 13.88 -13.43 6.69
C SER A 303 15.34 -13.69 7.07
N LYS A 304 16.16 -12.64 7.18
CA LYS A 304 17.54 -12.78 7.67
C LYS A 304 17.49 -13.22 9.12
N LYS A 305 18.33 -14.25 9.44
CA LYS A 305 18.52 -14.76 10.80
C LYS A 305 19.51 -13.91 11.57
#